data_421b680a0077ddda8a8f87a0a1e41c67
#
_entry.id   421b680a0077ddda8a8f87a0a1e41c67
#
_cell.length_a   1.000
_cell.length_b   1.000
_cell.length_c   1.000
_cell.angle_alpha   90.00
_cell.angle_beta   90.00
_cell.angle_gamma   90.00
#
_symmetry.space_group_name_H-M   'P 1'
#
loop_
_entity.id
_entity.type
_entity.pdbx_description
1 polymer ?
#
loop_
_entity_poly.entity_id
_entity_poly.type
_entity_poly.pdbx_seq_one_letter_code
_entity_poly.pdbx_strand_id
1 'polypeptide(L)'
;MLKYFRWIFRYYRTHRLHTVFLALLTLISATVALAFPLVFRYLLDNVQEVLAPGSEDRFLKLLLALGAVGFARMVAGFYPGARAWLNSKIGMEVRDDAFGEILKKDYRFFSKFGPGDLSTRLTDDIVEYPRIAWFSCSGIFRAVESASRLVFCLGVMVFMSAELTLLSLVPLPIMLWIFYRTERKLGKRVEESRKATSSTSDLLDSTFAGIAIIKAYRAEKGQSGRLRRLLDSRLAIDLSITKLVMVIESLYSILGEVGKVTVLFLGGLFVIRDRISIGDLYAFYVYLDMLLAPMIDIPNLFVTSKQAFASIDRVREVMDFPPAPERSGVRKLGSVDSVEFRNAGFRYPGCDAGVIGVTGRFESPMTVAVVGEVGSGKSTLVKMLSGQLPCTEGDILVNGIPLMEVDPSDLSLVTGYVPQESSLFSDSVGENVRLGRGMEDQTVERALALADLPAGDLPEGLETKLGQGGSGVSGGQKQRVAIARALAGDPGLCLFDDCTAALDADLEQRLWDGLRAEGGRRLIFVVTHREATVRQSDLVIFLHRGILNAIGTHEELLRTNEVYRLVLATEMS
;
A
#
# COMPACT_ATOMS: atom_id res chain seq x y z
N MET A 1 -13.77 -16.68 -8.33
CA MET A 1 -13.45 -15.82 -9.49
C MET A 1 -14.47 -14.69 -9.66
N LEU A 2 -15.77 -14.92 -9.69
CA LEU A 2 -16.79 -13.86 -9.87
C LEU A 2 -16.67 -12.67 -8.91
N LYS A 3 -16.26 -12.89 -7.63
CA LYS A 3 -16.09 -11.83 -6.65
C LYS A 3 -15.01 -10.80 -7.05
N TYR A 4 -13.91 -11.26 -7.66
CA TYR A 4 -12.81 -10.38 -8.11
C TYR A 4 -13.22 -9.57 -9.34
N PHE A 5 -13.88 -10.20 -10.32
CA PHE A 5 -14.41 -9.50 -11.48
C PHE A 5 -15.45 -8.45 -11.10
N ARG A 6 -16.35 -8.75 -10.14
CA ARG A 6 -17.33 -7.78 -9.64
C ARG A 6 -16.64 -6.57 -8.98
N TRP A 7 -15.56 -6.81 -8.24
CA TRP A 7 -14.78 -5.76 -7.61
C TRP A 7 -14.09 -4.86 -8.65
N ILE A 8 -13.43 -5.45 -9.67
CA ILE A 8 -12.79 -4.72 -10.76
C ILE A 8 -13.83 -3.96 -11.60
N PHE A 9 -14.98 -4.56 -11.85
CA PHE A 9 -16.04 -3.97 -12.66
C PHE A 9 -16.60 -2.66 -12.06
N ARG A 10 -16.44 -2.44 -10.77
CA ARG A 10 -16.75 -1.15 -10.12
C ARG A 10 -15.95 -0.01 -10.78
N TYR A 11 -14.66 -0.22 -10.98
CA TYR A 11 -13.77 0.77 -11.60
C TYR A 11 -14.02 0.95 -13.09
N TYR A 12 -14.41 -0.11 -13.80
CA TYR A 12 -14.83 0.02 -15.20
C TYR A 12 -16.09 0.88 -15.37
N ARG A 13 -16.99 0.87 -14.41
CA ARG A 13 -18.19 1.72 -14.44
C ARG A 13 -17.85 3.21 -14.40
N THR A 14 -16.80 3.59 -13.74
CA THR A 14 -16.31 4.98 -13.69
C THR A 14 -15.76 5.41 -15.05
N HIS A 15 -15.11 4.48 -15.80
CA HIS A 15 -14.49 4.76 -17.10
C HIS A 15 -15.18 4.04 -18.28
N ARG A 16 -16.50 4.06 -18.32
CA ARG A 16 -17.31 3.30 -19.30
C ARG A 16 -16.88 3.52 -20.75
N LEU A 17 -16.69 4.78 -21.16
CA LEU A 17 -16.32 5.11 -22.53
C LEU A 17 -14.95 4.53 -22.91
N HIS A 18 -13.96 4.68 -22.07
CA HIS A 18 -12.62 4.14 -22.29
C HIS A 18 -12.60 2.61 -22.28
N THR A 19 -13.39 2.00 -21.41
CA THR A 19 -13.52 0.53 -21.33
C THR A 19 -14.18 -0.04 -22.60
N VAL A 20 -15.26 0.59 -23.09
CA VAL A 20 -15.93 0.21 -24.34
C VAL A 20 -15.00 0.43 -25.54
N PHE A 21 -14.34 1.59 -25.61
CA PHE A 21 -13.35 1.87 -26.64
C PHE A 21 -12.24 0.82 -26.66
N LEU A 22 -11.70 0.46 -25.50
CA LEU A 22 -10.67 -0.55 -25.39
C LEU A 22 -11.18 -1.94 -25.79
N ALA A 23 -12.42 -2.30 -25.43
CA ALA A 23 -13.04 -3.56 -25.84
C ALA A 23 -13.18 -3.65 -27.37
N LEU A 24 -13.66 -2.58 -28.01
CA LEU A 24 -13.75 -2.48 -29.46
C LEU A 24 -12.36 -2.58 -30.11
N LEU A 25 -11.39 -1.84 -29.59
CA LEU A 25 -10.02 -1.85 -30.11
C LEU A 25 -9.37 -3.24 -29.97
N THR A 26 -9.69 -3.97 -28.89
CA THR A 26 -9.24 -5.36 -28.67
C THR A 26 -9.80 -6.29 -29.76
N LEU A 27 -11.09 -6.20 -30.05
CA LEU A 27 -11.72 -7.00 -31.10
C LEU A 27 -11.20 -6.64 -32.49
N ILE A 28 -11.01 -5.35 -32.78
CA ILE A 28 -10.41 -4.89 -34.03
C ILE A 28 -9.00 -5.43 -34.17
N SER A 29 -8.17 -5.35 -33.11
CA SER A 29 -6.80 -5.89 -33.12
C SER A 29 -6.78 -7.40 -33.41
N ALA A 30 -7.69 -8.15 -32.81
CA ALA A 30 -7.79 -9.60 -33.01
C ALA A 30 -8.24 -9.94 -34.45
N THR A 31 -9.24 -9.24 -35.00
CA THR A 31 -9.79 -9.52 -36.33
C THR A 31 -8.90 -9.04 -37.47
N VAL A 32 -8.28 -7.87 -37.34
CA VAL A 32 -7.35 -7.32 -38.35
C VAL A 32 -6.12 -8.21 -38.51
N ALA A 33 -5.63 -8.81 -37.42
CA ALA A 33 -4.52 -9.75 -37.47
C ALA A 33 -4.83 -10.95 -38.39
N LEU A 34 -6.10 -11.40 -38.45
CA LEU A 34 -6.55 -12.53 -39.26
C LEU A 34 -6.81 -12.16 -40.71
N ALA A 35 -7.09 -10.89 -41.01
CA ALA A 35 -7.42 -10.44 -42.35
C ALA A 35 -6.23 -10.54 -43.30
N PHE A 36 -5.01 -10.29 -42.82
CA PHE A 36 -3.81 -10.29 -43.67
C PHE A 36 -3.57 -11.64 -44.38
N PRO A 37 -3.57 -12.80 -43.68
CA PRO A 37 -3.41 -14.09 -44.36
C PRO A 37 -4.53 -14.38 -45.39
N LEU A 38 -5.78 -13.95 -45.16
CA LEU A 38 -6.88 -14.15 -46.09
C LEU A 38 -6.73 -13.32 -47.35
N VAL A 39 -6.31 -12.06 -47.26
CA VAL A 39 -6.05 -11.21 -48.40
C VAL A 39 -4.88 -11.76 -49.22
N PHE A 40 -3.84 -12.24 -48.55
CA PHE A 40 -2.68 -12.81 -49.19
C PHE A 40 -2.99 -14.18 -49.86
N ARG A 41 -3.84 -14.99 -49.20
CA ARG A 41 -4.43 -16.20 -49.83
C ARG A 41 -5.10 -15.87 -51.15
N TYR A 42 -6.00 -14.88 -51.19
CA TYR A 42 -6.71 -14.45 -52.37
C TYR A 42 -5.72 -14.00 -53.49
N LEU A 43 -4.67 -13.29 -53.15
CA LEU A 43 -3.61 -12.89 -54.09
C LEU A 43 -2.94 -14.11 -54.73
N LEU A 44 -2.50 -15.10 -53.89
CA LEU A 44 -1.82 -16.28 -54.40
C LEU A 44 -2.69 -17.14 -55.31
N ASP A 45 -3.97 -17.30 -54.94
CA ASP A 45 -4.91 -18.11 -55.72
C ASP A 45 -5.27 -17.49 -57.06
N ASN A 46 -5.25 -16.15 -57.17
CA ASN A 46 -5.63 -15.42 -58.36
C ASN A 46 -4.44 -14.69 -59.02
N VAL A 47 -3.20 -15.09 -58.73
CA VAL A 47 -2.01 -14.36 -59.19
C VAL A 47 -1.95 -14.20 -60.73
N GLN A 48 -2.33 -15.24 -61.46
CA GLN A 48 -2.35 -15.20 -62.94
C GLN A 48 -3.41 -14.23 -63.49
N GLU A 49 -4.58 -14.17 -62.89
CA GLU A 49 -5.64 -13.25 -63.27
C GLU A 49 -5.33 -11.79 -62.88
N VAL A 50 -4.67 -11.61 -61.74
CA VAL A 50 -4.30 -10.27 -61.22
C VAL A 50 -3.14 -9.66 -62.01
N LEU A 51 -2.22 -10.49 -62.54
CA LEU A 51 -1.08 -10.04 -63.35
C LEU A 51 -1.38 -10.04 -64.89
N ALA A 52 -2.57 -10.47 -65.32
CA ALA A 52 -2.96 -10.48 -66.72
C ALA A 52 -3.06 -9.06 -67.32
N PRO A 53 -2.69 -8.83 -68.57
CA PRO A 53 -2.87 -7.55 -69.24
C PRO A 53 -4.35 -7.11 -69.21
N GLY A 54 -4.66 -5.90 -68.75
CA GLY A 54 -6.03 -5.37 -68.59
C GLY A 54 -6.70 -5.61 -67.25
N SER A 55 -5.99 -6.16 -66.25
CA SER A 55 -6.49 -6.42 -64.87
C SER A 55 -6.13 -5.31 -63.85
N GLU A 56 -5.78 -4.12 -64.35
CA GLU A 56 -5.32 -2.99 -63.51
C GLU A 56 -6.29 -2.66 -62.36
N ASP A 57 -7.60 -2.71 -62.63
CA ASP A 57 -8.65 -2.49 -61.63
C ASP A 57 -8.66 -3.53 -60.51
N ARG A 58 -8.38 -4.81 -60.82
CA ARG A 58 -8.31 -5.87 -59.81
C ARG A 58 -7.06 -5.74 -58.95
N PHE A 59 -5.92 -5.44 -59.60
CA PHE A 59 -4.68 -5.16 -58.90
C PHE A 59 -4.79 -3.96 -57.95
N LEU A 60 -5.42 -2.88 -58.42
CA LEU A 60 -5.66 -1.68 -57.59
C LEU A 60 -6.56 -1.99 -56.39
N LYS A 61 -7.65 -2.75 -56.56
CA LYS A 61 -8.55 -3.18 -55.48
C LYS A 61 -7.80 -4.01 -54.42
N LEU A 62 -6.92 -4.89 -54.85
CA LEU A 62 -6.11 -5.71 -53.94
C LEU A 62 -5.10 -4.88 -53.19
N LEU A 63 -4.42 -3.94 -53.84
CA LEU A 63 -3.51 -2.99 -53.24
C LEU A 63 -4.22 -2.12 -52.19
N LEU A 64 -5.43 -1.65 -52.51
CA LEU A 64 -6.27 -0.90 -51.57
C LEU A 64 -6.69 -1.76 -50.37
N ALA A 65 -7.04 -3.03 -50.59
CA ALA A 65 -7.38 -3.96 -49.52
C ALA A 65 -6.19 -4.20 -48.58
N LEU A 66 -4.99 -4.44 -49.14
CA LEU A 66 -3.75 -4.57 -48.34
C LEU A 66 -3.43 -3.27 -47.59
N GLY A 67 -3.58 -2.12 -48.26
CA GLY A 67 -3.41 -0.81 -47.62
C GLY A 67 -4.40 -0.58 -46.47
N ALA A 68 -5.67 -0.96 -46.66
CA ALA A 68 -6.69 -0.86 -45.62
C ALA A 68 -6.39 -1.77 -44.41
N VAL A 69 -5.94 -3.01 -44.65
CA VAL A 69 -5.50 -3.93 -43.56
C VAL A 69 -4.27 -3.38 -42.87
N GLY A 70 -3.29 -2.83 -43.63
CA GLY A 70 -2.09 -2.19 -43.04
C GLY A 70 -2.46 -0.98 -42.19
N PHE A 71 -3.35 -0.12 -42.68
CA PHE A 71 -3.85 1.03 -41.92
C PHE A 71 -4.61 0.60 -40.65
N ALA A 72 -5.51 -0.37 -40.78
CA ALA A 72 -6.24 -0.90 -39.62
C ALA A 72 -5.29 -1.53 -38.58
N ARG A 73 -4.21 -2.20 -39.03
CA ARG A 73 -3.16 -2.73 -38.13
C ARG A 73 -2.37 -1.63 -37.46
N MET A 74 -2.11 -0.53 -38.13
CA MET A 74 -1.48 0.66 -37.57
C MET A 74 -2.36 1.26 -36.45
N VAL A 75 -3.67 1.43 -36.70
CA VAL A 75 -4.63 1.87 -35.68
C VAL A 75 -4.71 0.91 -34.53
N ALA A 76 -4.75 -0.40 -34.78
CA ALA A 76 -4.70 -1.42 -33.75
C ALA A 76 -3.39 -1.37 -32.91
N GLY A 77 -2.30 -0.83 -33.48
CA GLY A 77 -1.03 -0.62 -32.78
C GLY A 77 -1.11 0.35 -31.58
N PHE A 78 -2.15 1.17 -31.46
CA PHE A 78 -2.39 2.01 -30.28
C PHE A 78 -2.99 1.25 -29.08
N TYR A 79 -3.45 0.03 -29.28
CA TYR A 79 -4.06 -0.82 -28.25
C TYR A 79 -3.23 -1.00 -26.97
N PRO A 80 -1.89 -1.29 -27.02
CA PRO A 80 -1.08 -1.39 -25.82
C PRO A 80 -1.02 -0.09 -25.01
N GLY A 81 -0.95 1.07 -25.71
CA GLY A 81 -0.96 2.40 -25.06
C GLY A 81 -2.27 2.68 -24.33
N ALA A 82 -3.41 2.37 -24.97
CA ALA A 82 -4.73 2.53 -24.35
C ALA A 82 -4.89 1.65 -23.10
N ARG A 83 -4.38 0.42 -23.14
CA ARG A 83 -4.34 -0.47 -21.95
C ARG A 83 -3.48 0.10 -20.84
N ALA A 84 -2.26 0.57 -21.16
CA ALA A 84 -1.34 1.11 -20.18
C ALA A 84 -1.93 2.34 -19.47
N TRP A 85 -2.60 3.22 -20.22
CA TRP A 85 -3.30 4.36 -19.64
C TRP A 85 -4.40 3.93 -18.65
N LEU A 86 -5.26 2.98 -19.04
CA LEU A 86 -6.33 2.51 -18.16
C LEU A 86 -5.80 1.73 -16.95
N ASN A 87 -4.69 0.95 -17.10
CA ASN A 87 -4.00 0.32 -15.97
C ASN A 87 -3.58 1.35 -14.92
N SER A 88 -2.90 2.43 -15.36
CA SER A 88 -2.42 3.48 -14.46
C SER A 88 -3.59 4.19 -13.78
N LYS A 89 -4.66 4.48 -14.52
CA LYS A 89 -5.84 5.17 -13.98
C LYS A 89 -6.56 4.34 -12.93
N ILE A 90 -6.82 3.05 -13.19
CA ILE A 90 -7.41 2.13 -12.21
C ILE A 90 -6.49 1.98 -10.99
N GLY A 91 -5.16 1.86 -11.20
CA GLY A 91 -4.21 1.75 -10.10
C GLY A 91 -4.23 2.97 -9.17
N MET A 92 -4.36 4.18 -9.74
CA MET A 92 -4.51 5.42 -8.96
C MET A 92 -5.81 5.42 -8.15
N GLU A 93 -6.96 5.09 -8.78
CA GLU A 93 -8.26 5.08 -8.10
C GLU A 93 -8.33 4.04 -6.98
N VAL A 94 -7.81 2.82 -7.23
CA VAL A 94 -7.75 1.79 -6.17
C VAL A 94 -6.91 2.25 -4.98
N ARG A 95 -5.81 2.97 -5.24
CA ARG A 95 -4.95 3.50 -4.18
C ARG A 95 -5.65 4.61 -3.41
N ASP A 96 -6.30 5.53 -4.10
CA ASP A 96 -7.03 6.65 -3.49
C ASP A 96 -8.19 6.16 -2.63
N ASP A 97 -9.02 5.25 -3.16
CA ASP A 97 -10.09 4.59 -2.41
C ASP A 97 -9.56 3.86 -1.16
N ALA A 98 -8.49 3.08 -1.31
CA ALA A 98 -7.93 2.32 -0.20
C ALA A 98 -7.31 3.23 0.87
N PHE A 99 -6.60 4.29 0.47
CA PHE A 99 -6.06 5.28 1.39
C PHE A 99 -7.17 6.04 2.13
N GLY A 100 -8.20 6.48 1.41
CA GLY A 100 -9.37 7.13 2.01
C GLY A 100 -10.09 6.24 3.03
N GLU A 101 -10.19 4.92 2.76
CA GLU A 101 -10.76 3.98 3.73
C GLU A 101 -9.85 3.74 4.94
N ILE A 102 -8.52 3.70 4.77
CA ILE A 102 -7.56 3.56 5.88
C ILE A 102 -7.67 4.73 6.86
N LEU A 103 -7.81 5.95 6.36
CA LEU A 103 -7.93 7.14 7.22
C LEU A 103 -9.19 7.14 8.10
N LYS A 104 -10.20 6.33 7.78
CA LYS A 104 -11.43 6.18 8.59
C LYS A 104 -11.31 5.11 9.69
N LYS A 105 -10.16 4.42 9.79
CA LYS A 105 -9.98 3.32 10.75
C LYS A 105 -9.50 3.83 12.11
N ASP A 106 -9.69 3.00 13.13
CA ASP A 106 -9.30 3.27 14.52
C ASP A 106 -8.04 2.50 14.95
N TYR A 107 -7.69 2.61 16.24
CA TYR A 107 -6.54 1.95 16.82
C TYR A 107 -6.51 0.42 16.61
N ARG A 108 -7.67 -0.25 16.51
CA ARG A 108 -7.77 -1.72 16.31
C ARG A 108 -7.18 -2.09 14.95
N PHE A 109 -7.40 -1.24 13.97
CA PHE A 109 -6.82 -1.40 12.65
C PHE A 109 -5.31 -1.24 12.68
N PHE A 110 -4.81 -0.12 13.22
CA PHE A 110 -3.38 0.18 13.25
C PHE A 110 -2.57 -0.72 14.20
N SER A 111 -3.21 -1.35 15.18
CA SER A 111 -2.57 -2.39 16.00
C SER A 111 -2.41 -3.72 15.25
N LYS A 112 -3.28 -4.00 14.27
CA LYS A 112 -3.23 -5.21 13.42
C LYS A 112 -2.31 -5.04 12.21
N PHE A 113 -2.38 -3.89 11.55
CA PHE A 113 -1.65 -3.59 10.32
C PHE A 113 -0.55 -2.56 10.57
N GLY A 114 0.70 -2.99 10.48
CA GLY A 114 1.84 -2.08 10.63
C GLY A 114 2.05 -1.18 9.40
N PRO A 115 2.78 -0.04 9.56
CA PRO A 115 3.00 0.92 8.48
C PRO A 115 3.64 0.31 7.23
N GLY A 116 4.61 -0.60 7.39
CA GLY A 116 5.27 -1.28 6.28
C GLY A 116 4.33 -2.19 5.49
N ASP A 117 3.43 -2.94 6.17
CA ASP A 117 2.42 -3.77 5.51
C ASP A 117 1.43 -2.91 4.73
N LEU A 118 0.95 -1.81 5.32
CA LEU A 118 0.05 -0.86 4.65
C LEU A 118 0.71 -0.21 3.43
N SER A 119 1.98 0.19 3.55
CA SER A 119 2.74 0.74 2.42
C SER A 119 2.83 -0.27 1.28
N THR A 120 3.21 -1.52 1.55
CA THR A 120 3.29 -2.59 0.54
C THR A 120 1.94 -2.86 -0.13
N ARG A 121 0.84 -2.87 0.63
CA ARG A 121 -0.51 -3.06 0.09
C ARG A 121 -0.97 -1.92 -0.82
N LEU A 122 -0.58 -0.68 -0.51
CA LEU A 122 -0.93 0.51 -1.30
C LEU A 122 -0.01 0.76 -2.50
N THR A 123 1.23 0.23 -2.48
CA THR A 123 2.20 0.39 -3.56
C THR A 123 2.32 -0.88 -4.39
N ASP A 124 2.99 -1.89 -3.86
CA ASP A 124 3.40 -3.07 -4.62
C ASP A 124 2.21 -3.92 -5.05
N ASP A 125 1.23 -4.16 -4.16
CA ASP A 125 0.05 -4.97 -4.48
C ASP A 125 -0.85 -4.32 -5.53
N ILE A 126 -0.82 -3.00 -5.66
CA ILE A 126 -1.64 -2.28 -6.64
C ILE A 126 -0.91 -2.14 -7.97
N VAL A 127 0.35 -1.67 -7.97
CA VAL A 127 1.04 -1.17 -9.17
C VAL A 127 2.05 -2.14 -9.75
N GLU A 128 2.72 -2.96 -8.89
CA GLU A 128 3.75 -3.88 -9.36
C GLU A 128 3.19 -4.93 -10.32
N TYR A 129 3.96 -5.26 -11.37
CA TYR A 129 3.60 -6.33 -12.30
C TYR A 129 3.78 -7.72 -11.65
N PRO A 130 2.84 -8.63 -11.80
CA PRO A 130 1.52 -8.60 -12.47
C PRO A 130 0.35 -8.46 -11.47
N ARG A 131 0.32 -7.36 -10.70
CA ARG A 131 -0.65 -7.13 -9.63
C ARG A 131 -1.96 -6.50 -10.11
N ILE A 132 -2.68 -5.82 -9.21
CA ILE A 132 -4.05 -5.35 -9.41
C ILE A 132 -4.21 -4.48 -10.65
N ALA A 133 -3.41 -3.40 -10.78
CA ALA A 133 -3.55 -2.44 -11.88
C ALA A 133 -3.36 -3.11 -13.24
N TRP A 134 -2.28 -3.88 -13.40
CA TRP A 134 -2.01 -4.60 -14.65
C TRP A 134 -3.09 -5.63 -14.97
N PHE A 135 -3.46 -6.45 -14.00
CA PHE A 135 -4.45 -7.51 -14.21
C PHE A 135 -5.81 -6.94 -14.55
N SER A 136 -6.24 -5.88 -13.85
CA SER A 136 -7.57 -5.26 -14.04
C SER A 136 -7.82 -4.79 -15.46
N CYS A 137 -6.79 -4.44 -16.21
CA CYS A 137 -6.96 -4.04 -17.60
C CYS A 137 -6.15 -4.95 -18.55
N SER A 138 -4.82 -4.88 -18.52
CA SER A 138 -3.98 -5.63 -19.47
C SER A 138 -4.17 -7.13 -19.36
N GLY A 139 -4.30 -7.68 -18.15
CA GLY A 139 -4.55 -9.10 -17.95
C GLY A 139 -5.86 -9.57 -18.57
N ILE A 140 -6.97 -8.88 -18.27
CA ILE A 140 -8.31 -9.25 -18.75
C ILE A 140 -8.43 -9.06 -20.26
N PHE A 141 -8.04 -7.89 -20.79
CA PHE A 141 -8.17 -7.62 -22.22
C PHE A 141 -7.21 -8.47 -23.07
N ARG A 142 -6.02 -8.79 -22.56
CA ARG A 142 -5.11 -9.74 -23.22
C ARG A 142 -5.67 -11.16 -23.23
N ALA A 143 -6.36 -11.58 -22.16
CA ALA A 143 -7.05 -12.85 -22.14
C ALA A 143 -8.17 -12.92 -23.20
N VAL A 144 -8.96 -11.85 -23.32
CA VAL A 144 -10.00 -11.73 -24.37
C VAL A 144 -9.37 -11.74 -25.76
N GLU A 145 -8.30 -10.97 -25.99
CA GLU A 145 -7.58 -10.94 -27.25
C GLU A 145 -7.05 -12.32 -27.65
N SER A 146 -6.33 -13.00 -26.74
CA SER A 146 -5.74 -14.32 -26.99
C SER A 146 -6.80 -15.39 -27.21
N ALA A 147 -7.89 -15.38 -26.42
CA ALA A 147 -9.02 -16.30 -26.62
C ALA A 147 -9.74 -16.05 -27.95
N SER A 148 -10.00 -14.79 -28.30
CA SER A 148 -10.62 -14.43 -29.57
C SER A 148 -9.75 -14.86 -30.75
N ARG A 149 -8.45 -14.59 -30.68
CA ARG A 149 -7.48 -14.99 -31.72
C ARG A 149 -7.46 -16.53 -31.89
N LEU A 150 -7.45 -17.27 -30.79
CA LEU A 150 -7.48 -18.73 -30.80
C LEU A 150 -8.76 -19.24 -31.51
N VAL A 151 -9.94 -18.74 -31.09
CA VAL A 151 -11.23 -19.17 -31.64
C VAL A 151 -11.35 -18.81 -33.13
N PHE A 152 -10.96 -17.60 -33.51
CA PHE A 152 -11.04 -17.17 -34.90
C PHE A 152 -10.04 -17.93 -35.80
N CYS A 153 -8.77 -18.09 -35.40
CA CYS A 153 -7.80 -18.86 -36.16
C CYS A 153 -8.28 -20.30 -36.38
N LEU A 154 -8.72 -20.98 -35.31
CA LEU A 154 -9.25 -22.33 -35.43
C LEU A 154 -10.50 -22.39 -36.31
N GLY A 155 -11.41 -21.43 -36.18
CA GLY A 155 -12.60 -21.35 -36.99
C GLY A 155 -12.29 -21.23 -38.47
N VAL A 156 -11.39 -20.33 -38.86
CA VAL A 156 -10.94 -20.18 -40.25
C VAL A 156 -10.24 -21.42 -40.78
N MET A 157 -9.32 -22.02 -39.99
CA MET A 157 -8.60 -23.22 -40.38
C MET A 157 -9.55 -24.40 -40.62
N VAL A 158 -10.51 -24.63 -39.70
CA VAL A 158 -11.54 -25.69 -39.86
C VAL A 158 -12.41 -25.45 -41.10
N PHE A 159 -12.79 -24.20 -41.36
CA PHE A 159 -13.56 -23.85 -42.56
C PHE A 159 -12.81 -24.11 -43.86
N MET A 160 -11.48 -23.90 -43.88
CA MET A 160 -10.64 -24.15 -45.04
C MET A 160 -10.40 -25.65 -45.29
N SER A 161 -9.98 -26.38 -44.25
CA SER A 161 -9.81 -27.84 -44.26
C SER A 161 -9.82 -28.41 -42.86
N ALA A 162 -10.88 -29.10 -42.46
CA ALA A 162 -10.98 -29.73 -41.15
C ALA A 162 -9.92 -30.85 -40.96
N GLU A 163 -9.62 -31.59 -42.04
CA GLU A 163 -8.65 -32.70 -42.02
C GLU A 163 -7.24 -32.17 -41.74
N LEU A 164 -6.79 -31.14 -42.47
CA LEU A 164 -5.47 -30.52 -42.27
C LEU A 164 -5.38 -29.82 -40.90
N THR A 165 -6.47 -29.19 -40.46
CA THR A 165 -6.54 -28.57 -39.14
C THR A 165 -6.30 -29.60 -38.02
N LEU A 166 -7.01 -30.74 -38.08
CA LEU A 166 -6.83 -31.80 -37.07
C LEU A 166 -5.40 -32.31 -37.01
N LEU A 167 -4.77 -32.51 -38.17
CA LEU A 167 -3.37 -32.97 -38.25
C LEU A 167 -2.40 -31.90 -37.74
N SER A 168 -2.62 -30.64 -38.04
CA SER A 168 -1.76 -29.53 -37.61
C SER A 168 -1.86 -29.23 -36.11
N LEU A 169 -2.97 -29.61 -35.46
CA LEU A 169 -3.21 -29.39 -34.05
C LEU A 169 -2.59 -30.47 -33.12
N VAL A 170 -2.05 -31.56 -33.66
CA VAL A 170 -1.44 -32.65 -32.88
C VAL A 170 -0.38 -32.16 -31.88
N PRO A 171 0.48 -31.17 -32.18
CA PRO A 171 1.45 -30.66 -31.21
C PRO A 171 0.81 -29.93 -30.00
N LEU A 172 -0.41 -29.38 -30.13
CA LEU A 172 -1.04 -28.55 -29.10
C LEU A 172 -1.35 -29.28 -27.79
N PRO A 173 -1.97 -30.48 -27.78
CA PRO A 173 -2.16 -31.26 -26.57
C PRO A 173 -0.84 -31.57 -25.85
N ILE A 174 0.23 -31.81 -26.62
CA ILE A 174 1.55 -32.06 -26.07
C ILE A 174 2.09 -30.82 -25.36
N MET A 175 1.95 -29.64 -25.95
CA MET A 175 2.35 -28.36 -25.34
C MET A 175 1.58 -28.11 -24.03
N LEU A 176 0.26 -28.32 -24.01
CA LEU A 176 -0.56 -28.19 -22.81
C LEU A 176 -0.15 -29.19 -21.72
N TRP A 177 0.17 -30.44 -22.08
CA TRP A 177 0.65 -31.44 -21.15
C TRP A 177 2.01 -31.07 -20.54
N ILE A 178 2.95 -30.57 -21.34
CA ILE A 178 4.25 -30.06 -20.89
C ILE A 178 4.04 -28.91 -19.90
N PHE A 179 3.19 -27.95 -20.24
CA PHE A 179 2.86 -26.81 -19.37
C PHE A 179 2.35 -27.30 -18.02
N TYR A 180 1.32 -28.15 -18.00
CA TYR A 180 0.72 -28.63 -16.76
C TYR A 180 1.71 -29.42 -15.88
N ARG A 181 2.61 -30.17 -16.54
CA ARG A 181 3.66 -30.95 -15.85
C ARG A 181 4.74 -30.08 -15.22
N THR A 182 5.06 -28.95 -15.84
CA THR A 182 6.17 -28.07 -15.44
C THR A 182 5.74 -26.88 -14.58
N GLU A 183 4.48 -26.44 -14.67
CA GLU A 183 3.94 -25.32 -13.90
C GLU A 183 4.20 -25.46 -12.39
N ARG A 184 3.95 -26.65 -11.82
CA ARG A 184 4.15 -26.89 -10.38
C ARG A 184 5.61 -26.78 -9.96
N LYS A 185 6.54 -27.28 -10.80
CA LYS A 185 7.99 -27.18 -10.52
C LYS A 185 8.47 -25.74 -10.63
N LEU A 186 8.03 -25.04 -11.66
CA LEU A 186 8.36 -23.64 -11.88
C LEU A 186 7.81 -22.77 -10.72
N GLY A 187 6.56 -22.95 -10.34
CA GLY A 187 5.93 -22.22 -9.24
C GLY A 187 6.68 -22.39 -7.92
N LYS A 188 7.12 -23.64 -7.60
CA LYS A 188 7.92 -23.90 -6.39
C LYS A 188 9.27 -23.17 -6.42
N ARG A 189 9.98 -23.19 -7.57
CA ARG A 189 11.28 -22.51 -7.72
C ARG A 189 11.15 -20.99 -7.64
N VAL A 190 10.09 -20.43 -8.22
CA VAL A 190 9.80 -18.99 -8.12
C VAL A 190 9.53 -18.58 -6.68
N GLU A 191 8.82 -19.40 -5.90
CA GLU A 191 8.60 -19.14 -4.47
C GLU A 191 9.89 -19.22 -3.65
N GLU A 192 10.78 -20.19 -3.95
CA GLU A 192 12.12 -20.29 -3.36
C GLU A 192 12.96 -19.04 -3.68
N SER A 193 12.93 -18.54 -4.92
CA SER A 193 13.62 -17.30 -5.33
C SER A 193 13.09 -16.08 -4.58
N ARG A 194 11.77 -15.96 -4.40
CA ARG A 194 11.17 -14.86 -3.61
C ARG A 194 11.65 -14.86 -2.16
N LYS A 195 11.68 -16.05 -1.52
CA LYS A 195 12.20 -16.17 -0.15
C LYS A 195 13.67 -15.76 -0.06
N ALA A 196 14.49 -16.20 -1.02
CA ALA A 196 15.90 -15.82 -1.08
C ALA A 196 16.07 -14.31 -1.30
N THR A 197 15.21 -13.67 -2.10
CA THR A 197 15.17 -12.22 -2.29
C THR A 197 14.85 -11.50 -0.99
N SER A 198 13.77 -11.93 -0.28
CA SER A 198 13.41 -11.35 1.03
C SER A 198 14.56 -11.46 2.03
N SER A 199 15.17 -12.65 2.16
CA SER A 199 16.31 -12.84 3.08
C SER A 199 17.51 -11.95 2.73
N THR A 200 17.71 -11.65 1.43
CA THR A 200 18.76 -10.72 1.00
C THR A 200 18.44 -9.29 1.38
N SER A 201 17.19 -8.86 1.18
CA SER A 201 16.72 -7.52 1.60
C SER A 201 16.81 -7.35 3.11
N ASP A 202 16.34 -8.34 3.89
CA ASP A 202 16.39 -8.31 5.37
C ASP A 202 17.84 -8.15 5.88
N LEU A 203 18.80 -8.85 5.22
CA LEU A 203 20.21 -8.69 5.56
C LEU A 203 20.74 -7.30 5.24
N LEU A 204 20.39 -6.74 4.08
CA LEU A 204 20.80 -5.39 3.68
C LEU A 204 20.23 -4.34 4.61
N ASP A 205 18.94 -4.41 4.92
CA ASP A 205 18.26 -3.50 5.82
C ASP A 205 18.88 -3.53 7.22
N SER A 206 19.10 -4.72 7.78
CA SER A 206 19.75 -4.87 9.10
C SER A 206 21.22 -4.39 9.08
N THR A 207 21.93 -4.61 7.97
CA THR A 207 23.32 -4.16 7.79
C THR A 207 23.42 -2.64 7.75
N PHE A 208 22.54 -1.98 6.99
CA PHE A 208 22.55 -0.53 6.89
C PHE A 208 22.00 0.15 8.13
N ALA A 209 20.97 -0.39 8.76
CA ALA A 209 20.47 0.08 10.05
C ALA A 209 21.53 0.01 11.15
N GLY A 210 22.35 -1.06 11.13
CA GLY A 210 23.44 -1.27 12.08
C GLY A 210 24.83 -0.84 11.62
N ILE A 211 24.94 0.03 10.58
CA ILE A 211 26.24 0.32 9.92
C ILE A 211 27.29 0.88 10.89
N ALA A 212 26.88 1.72 11.84
CA ALA A 212 27.79 2.28 12.85
C ALA A 212 28.42 1.18 13.71
N ILE A 213 27.63 0.17 14.10
CA ILE A 213 28.10 -0.98 14.87
C ILE A 213 29.08 -1.81 14.04
N ILE A 214 28.74 -2.09 12.79
CA ILE A 214 29.61 -2.85 11.87
C ILE A 214 30.94 -2.16 11.69
N LYS A 215 30.93 -0.82 11.53
CA LYS A 215 32.15 0.00 11.44
C LYS A 215 32.97 -0.02 12.73
N ALA A 216 32.32 0.14 13.89
CA ALA A 216 32.99 0.11 15.18
C ALA A 216 33.71 -1.22 15.46
N TYR A 217 33.08 -2.35 15.10
CA TYR A 217 33.65 -3.68 15.28
C TYR A 217 34.47 -4.21 14.09
N ARG A 218 34.65 -3.42 13.03
CA ARG A 218 35.33 -3.82 11.77
C ARG A 218 34.80 -5.13 11.19
N ALA A 219 33.47 -5.32 11.22
CA ALA A 219 32.79 -6.55 10.83
C ALA A 219 32.39 -6.60 9.35
N GLU A 220 32.89 -5.69 8.51
CA GLU A 220 32.53 -5.59 7.08
C GLU A 220 32.78 -6.86 6.30
N LYS A 221 33.95 -7.51 6.53
CA LYS A 221 34.30 -8.77 5.86
C LYS A 221 33.31 -9.89 6.18
N GLY A 222 32.86 -9.96 7.45
CA GLY A 222 31.88 -10.94 7.89
C GLY A 222 30.52 -10.73 7.23
N GLN A 223 30.03 -9.48 7.18
CA GLN A 223 28.75 -9.14 6.54
C GLN A 223 28.81 -9.34 5.01
N SER A 224 29.89 -8.91 4.38
CA SER A 224 30.11 -9.17 2.93
C SER A 224 30.12 -10.66 2.60
N GLY A 225 30.78 -11.49 3.43
CA GLY A 225 30.77 -12.94 3.27
C GLY A 225 29.39 -13.58 3.48
N ARG A 226 28.56 -13.00 4.39
CA ARG A 226 27.16 -13.45 4.58
C ARG A 226 26.29 -13.09 3.39
N LEU A 227 26.41 -11.87 2.88
CA LEU A 227 25.70 -11.40 1.69
C LEU A 227 26.06 -12.28 0.49
N ARG A 228 27.34 -12.54 0.27
CA ARG A 228 27.82 -13.35 -0.86
C ARG A 228 27.19 -14.75 -0.85
N ARG A 229 27.13 -15.41 0.30
CA ARG A 229 26.49 -16.74 0.42
C ARG A 229 25.00 -16.71 0.05
N LEU A 230 24.26 -15.66 0.47
CA LEU A 230 22.86 -15.50 0.10
C LEU A 230 22.70 -15.26 -1.41
N LEU A 231 23.56 -14.42 -1.99
CA LEU A 231 23.54 -14.13 -3.43
C LEU A 231 23.92 -15.38 -4.26
N ASP A 232 24.90 -16.18 -3.82
CA ASP A 232 25.27 -17.42 -4.49
C ASP A 232 24.12 -18.44 -4.46
N SER A 233 23.43 -18.55 -3.31
CA SER A 233 22.24 -19.39 -3.17
C SER A 233 21.11 -18.93 -4.09
N ARG A 234 20.84 -17.63 -4.13
CA ARG A 234 19.83 -17.01 -5.02
C ARG A 234 20.18 -17.25 -6.48
N LEU A 235 21.42 -17.02 -6.87
CA LEU A 235 21.91 -17.26 -8.24
C LEU A 235 21.66 -18.70 -8.68
N ALA A 236 21.94 -19.68 -7.83
CA ALA A 236 21.69 -21.09 -8.15
C ALA A 236 20.20 -21.38 -8.39
N ILE A 237 19.31 -20.77 -7.59
CA ILE A 237 17.86 -20.90 -7.77
C ILE A 237 17.43 -20.23 -9.08
N ASP A 238 17.84 -18.98 -9.33
CA ASP A 238 17.49 -18.20 -10.52
C ASP A 238 17.99 -18.88 -11.80
N LEU A 239 19.20 -19.42 -11.79
CA LEU A 239 19.72 -20.25 -12.90
C LEU A 239 18.88 -21.52 -13.13
N SER A 240 18.38 -22.15 -12.07
CA SER A 240 17.49 -23.31 -12.20
C SER A 240 16.15 -22.95 -12.83
N ILE A 241 15.60 -21.75 -12.50
CA ILE A 241 14.39 -21.21 -13.11
C ILE A 241 14.65 -20.93 -14.59
N THR A 242 15.72 -20.19 -14.89
CA THR A 242 16.09 -19.83 -16.27
C THR A 242 16.26 -21.06 -17.15
N LYS A 243 16.99 -22.08 -16.66
CA LYS A 243 17.14 -23.35 -17.39
C LYS A 243 15.80 -24.03 -17.65
N LEU A 244 14.91 -24.07 -16.66
CA LEU A 244 13.58 -24.68 -16.83
C LEU A 244 12.74 -23.90 -17.85
N VAL A 245 12.73 -22.57 -17.79
CA VAL A 245 12.02 -21.70 -18.75
C VAL A 245 12.59 -21.90 -20.15
N MET A 246 13.90 -21.87 -20.33
CA MET A 246 14.56 -22.11 -21.63
C MET A 246 14.19 -23.47 -22.23
N VAL A 247 14.15 -24.53 -21.41
CA VAL A 247 13.75 -25.86 -21.90
C VAL A 247 12.28 -25.84 -22.35
N ILE A 248 11.40 -25.22 -21.61
CA ILE A 248 9.98 -25.11 -21.96
C ILE A 248 9.81 -24.32 -23.27
N GLU A 249 10.46 -23.15 -23.39
CA GLU A 249 10.40 -22.32 -24.59
C GLU A 249 10.98 -23.03 -25.80
N SER A 250 12.12 -23.74 -25.65
CA SER A 250 12.72 -24.53 -26.72
C SER A 250 11.81 -25.66 -27.17
N LEU A 251 11.15 -26.35 -26.23
CA LEU A 251 10.19 -27.41 -26.57
C LEU A 251 8.98 -26.84 -27.32
N TYR A 252 8.47 -25.70 -26.90
CA TYR A 252 7.36 -25.04 -27.60
C TYR A 252 7.76 -24.58 -29.00
N SER A 253 8.95 -24.00 -29.16
CA SER A 253 9.48 -23.63 -30.46
C SER A 253 9.62 -24.85 -31.39
N ILE A 254 10.23 -25.94 -30.91
CA ILE A 254 10.40 -27.17 -31.69
C ILE A 254 9.04 -27.75 -32.09
N LEU A 255 8.08 -27.84 -31.18
CA LEU A 255 6.75 -28.36 -31.48
C LEU A 255 6.00 -27.45 -32.46
N GLY A 256 6.18 -26.13 -32.39
CA GLY A 256 5.66 -25.17 -33.37
C GLY A 256 6.25 -25.40 -34.76
N GLU A 257 7.59 -25.57 -34.86
CA GLU A 257 8.26 -25.86 -36.15
C GLU A 257 7.86 -27.22 -36.72
N VAL A 258 7.73 -28.25 -35.89
CA VAL A 258 7.20 -29.57 -36.31
C VAL A 258 5.79 -29.42 -36.89
N GLY A 259 4.92 -28.61 -36.26
CA GLY A 259 3.59 -28.29 -36.79
C GLY A 259 3.65 -27.62 -38.15
N LYS A 260 4.51 -26.63 -38.34
CA LYS A 260 4.73 -25.95 -39.63
C LYS A 260 5.25 -26.88 -40.72
N VAL A 261 6.23 -27.72 -40.40
CA VAL A 261 6.75 -28.76 -41.33
C VAL A 261 5.63 -29.74 -41.72
N THR A 262 4.81 -30.15 -40.76
CA THR A 262 3.68 -31.04 -40.99
C THR A 262 2.67 -30.39 -41.98
N VAL A 263 2.35 -29.09 -41.74
CA VAL A 263 1.45 -28.33 -42.65
C VAL A 263 2.06 -28.21 -44.05
N LEU A 264 3.35 -27.91 -44.18
CA LEU A 264 4.02 -27.80 -45.47
C LEU A 264 4.03 -29.15 -46.23
N PHE A 265 4.33 -30.24 -45.51
CA PHE A 265 4.41 -31.57 -46.12
C PHE A 265 3.03 -32.13 -46.48
N LEU A 266 2.10 -32.22 -45.53
CA LEU A 266 0.77 -32.77 -45.75
C LEU A 266 -0.10 -31.82 -46.54
N GLY A 267 -0.03 -30.53 -46.31
CA GLY A 267 -0.73 -29.50 -47.06
C GLY A 267 -0.21 -29.44 -48.50
N GLY A 268 1.11 -29.58 -48.72
CA GLY A 268 1.68 -29.71 -50.06
C GLY A 268 1.13 -30.94 -50.85
N LEU A 269 0.99 -32.09 -50.16
CA LEU A 269 0.32 -33.27 -50.75
C LEU A 269 -1.14 -33.02 -51.06
N PHE A 270 -1.86 -32.21 -50.23
CA PHE A 270 -3.25 -31.85 -50.51
C PHE A 270 -3.36 -30.89 -51.69
N VAL A 271 -2.40 -29.96 -51.85
CA VAL A 271 -2.31 -29.11 -53.07
C VAL A 271 -2.09 -29.95 -54.33
N ILE A 272 -1.14 -30.89 -54.32
CA ILE A 272 -0.88 -31.78 -55.46
C ILE A 272 -2.10 -32.64 -55.83
N ARG A 273 -2.98 -32.90 -54.84
CA ARG A 273 -4.24 -33.66 -55.04
C ARG A 273 -5.44 -32.77 -55.29
N ASP A 274 -5.26 -31.48 -55.55
CA ASP A 274 -6.30 -30.47 -55.79
C ASP A 274 -7.36 -30.39 -54.66
N ARG A 275 -6.98 -30.73 -53.43
CA ARG A 275 -7.88 -30.64 -52.26
C ARG A 275 -7.91 -29.27 -51.60
N ILE A 276 -6.82 -28.51 -51.70
CA ILE A 276 -6.65 -27.14 -51.19
C ILE A 276 -5.83 -26.34 -52.20
N SER A 277 -5.98 -25.01 -52.17
CA SER A 277 -5.18 -24.11 -52.99
C SER A 277 -3.79 -23.83 -52.42
N ILE A 278 -2.89 -23.24 -53.20
CA ILE A 278 -1.58 -22.75 -52.72
C ILE A 278 -1.79 -21.63 -51.70
N GLY A 279 -2.79 -20.78 -51.93
CA GLY A 279 -3.18 -19.73 -50.99
C GLY A 279 -3.69 -20.29 -49.68
N ASP A 280 -4.46 -21.40 -49.71
CA ASP A 280 -4.86 -22.13 -48.49
C ASP A 280 -3.66 -22.62 -47.69
N LEU A 281 -2.70 -23.26 -48.35
CA LEU A 281 -1.49 -23.75 -47.72
C LEU A 281 -0.71 -22.64 -47.01
N TYR A 282 -0.55 -21.49 -47.67
CA TYR A 282 0.08 -20.31 -47.06
C TYR A 282 -0.69 -19.81 -45.84
N ALA A 283 -2.01 -19.65 -45.99
CA ALA A 283 -2.84 -19.18 -44.88
C ALA A 283 -2.79 -20.12 -43.67
N PHE A 284 -2.83 -21.44 -43.90
CA PHE A 284 -2.63 -22.45 -42.82
C PHE A 284 -1.31 -22.28 -42.11
N TYR A 285 -0.22 -22.10 -42.85
CA TYR A 285 1.11 -21.89 -42.29
C TYR A 285 1.15 -20.68 -41.37
N VAL A 286 0.58 -19.55 -41.79
CA VAL A 286 0.54 -18.31 -41.00
C VAL A 286 -0.40 -18.43 -39.80
N TYR A 287 -1.59 -19.04 -39.98
CA TYR A 287 -2.52 -19.22 -38.87
C TYR A 287 -1.98 -20.14 -37.80
N LEU A 288 -1.25 -21.19 -38.17
CA LEU A 288 -0.58 -22.05 -37.20
C LEU A 288 0.46 -21.29 -36.38
N ASP A 289 1.24 -20.42 -37.02
CA ASP A 289 2.20 -19.54 -36.32
C ASP A 289 1.48 -18.57 -35.37
N MET A 290 0.34 -18.01 -35.78
CA MET A 290 -0.47 -17.11 -34.95
C MET A 290 -1.11 -17.81 -33.73
N LEU A 291 -1.27 -19.14 -33.75
CA LEU A 291 -1.79 -19.90 -32.61
C LEU A 291 -0.77 -20.10 -31.49
N LEU A 292 0.53 -20.00 -31.77
CA LEU A 292 1.57 -20.22 -30.77
C LEU A 292 1.50 -19.19 -29.62
N ALA A 293 1.31 -17.90 -29.94
CA ALA A 293 1.27 -16.84 -28.94
C ALA A 293 0.11 -17.00 -27.93
N PRO A 294 -1.17 -17.20 -28.34
CA PRO A 294 -2.27 -17.49 -27.42
C PRO A 294 -2.03 -18.70 -26.52
N MET A 295 -1.36 -19.72 -27.02
CA MET A 295 -1.07 -20.94 -26.27
C MET A 295 -0.09 -20.74 -25.12
N ILE A 296 0.83 -19.79 -25.26
CA ILE A 296 1.76 -19.39 -24.21
C ILE A 296 1.06 -18.38 -23.29
N ASP A 297 0.32 -17.43 -23.85
CA ASP A 297 -0.32 -16.34 -23.11
C ASP A 297 -1.41 -16.83 -22.15
N ILE A 298 -2.34 -17.68 -22.62
CA ILE A 298 -3.49 -18.12 -21.79
C ILE A 298 -3.07 -18.80 -20.49
N PRO A 299 -2.14 -19.77 -20.47
CA PRO A 299 -1.61 -20.33 -19.23
C PRO A 299 -0.92 -19.31 -18.33
N ASN A 300 -0.10 -18.42 -18.89
CA ASN A 300 0.56 -17.38 -18.13
C ASN A 300 -0.43 -16.41 -17.48
N LEU A 301 -1.50 -16.03 -18.18
CA LEU A 301 -2.57 -15.20 -17.65
C LEU A 301 -3.32 -15.88 -16.51
N PHE A 302 -3.45 -17.20 -16.56
CA PHE A 302 -4.04 -17.96 -15.46
C PHE A 302 -3.18 -17.91 -14.19
N VAL A 303 -1.85 -18.03 -14.33
CA VAL A 303 -0.91 -17.92 -13.20
C VAL A 303 -0.90 -16.50 -12.64
N THR A 304 -0.78 -15.49 -13.49
CA THR A 304 -0.75 -14.07 -13.07
C THR A 304 -2.08 -13.64 -12.44
N SER A 305 -3.21 -14.19 -12.89
CA SER A 305 -4.52 -13.93 -12.27
C SER A 305 -4.58 -14.36 -10.80
N LYS A 306 -3.98 -15.50 -10.44
CA LYS A 306 -3.92 -15.96 -9.04
C LYS A 306 -3.16 -14.96 -8.14
N GLN A 307 -2.07 -14.38 -8.66
CA GLN A 307 -1.28 -13.38 -7.93
C GLN A 307 -2.08 -12.09 -7.73
N ALA A 308 -2.73 -11.61 -8.78
CA ALA A 308 -3.60 -10.44 -8.70
C ALA A 308 -4.78 -10.65 -7.72
N PHE A 309 -5.39 -11.84 -7.72
CA PHE A 309 -6.47 -12.16 -6.78
C PHE A 309 -6.00 -12.15 -5.32
N ALA A 310 -4.80 -12.68 -5.05
CA ALA A 310 -4.21 -12.60 -3.72
C ALA A 310 -3.96 -11.14 -3.28
N SER A 311 -3.48 -10.28 -4.19
CA SER A 311 -3.31 -8.85 -3.92
C SER A 311 -4.65 -8.14 -3.70
N ILE A 312 -5.68 -8.45 -4.49
CA ILE A 312 -7.05 -7.93 -4.29
C ILE A 312 -7.58 -8.33 -2.90
N ASP A 313 -7.41 -9.60 -2.49
CA ASP A 313 -7.87 -10.04 -1.18
C ASP A 313 -7.15 -9.29 -0.04
N ARG A 314 -5.83 -9.02 -0.17
CA ARG A 314 -5.06 -8.22 0.81
C ARG A 314 -5.50 -6.76 0.88
N VAL A 315 -5.71 -6.12 -0.26
CA VAL A 315 -6.21 -4.72 -0.30
C VAL A 315 -7.64 -4.66 0.25
N ARG A 316 -8.49 -5.62 -0.10
CA ARG A 316 -9.86 -5.69 0.43
C ARG A 316 -9.90 -5.94 1.94
N GLU A 317 -9.01 -6.76 2.49
CA GLU A 317 -8.92 -6.97 3.95
C GLU A 317 -8.76 -5.63 4.69
N VAL A 318 -8.00 -4.71 4.12
CA VAL A 318 -7.80 -3.36 4.67
C VAL A 318 -9.02 -2.47 4.44
N MET A 319 -9.56 -2.46 3.22
CA MET A 319 -10.74 -1.63 2.89
C MET A 319 -11.99 -2.08 3.64
N ASP A 320 -12.25 -3.39 3.69
CA ASP A 320 -13.43 -3.99 4.30
C ASP A 320 -13.33 -4.08 5.84
N PHE A 321 -12.18 -3.73 6.45
CA PHE A 321 -12.07 -3.66 7.91
C PHE A 321 -13.07 -2.63 8.45
N PRO A 322 -13.77 -2.89 9.54
CA PRO A 322 -14.75 -1.95 10.09
C PRO A 322 -14.15 -0.56 10.31
N PRO A 323 -14.84 0.51 9.95
CA PRO A 323 -14.41 1.88 10.28
C PRO A 323 -14.42 2.08 11.80
N ALA A 324 -13.81 3.17 12.25
CA ALA A 324 -13.98 3.63 13.61
C ALA A 324 -15.48 3.75 13.94
N PRO A 325 -15.91 3.40 15.16
CA PRO A 325 -17.29 3.63 15.58
C PRO A 325 -17.65 5.10 15.32
N GLU A 326 -18.74 5.33 14.62
CA GLU A 326 -19.24 6.69 14.46
C GLU A 326 -19.50 7.26 15.85
N ARG A 327 -18.75 8.32 16.20
CA ARG A 327 -19.10 9.12 17.35
C ARG A 327 -20.39 9.82 16.99
N SER A 328 -21.37 9.75 17.86
CA SER A 328 -22.64 10.47 17.69
C SER A 328 -22.50 11.99 17.73
N GLY A 329 -21.28 12.50 17.71
CA GLY A 329 -20.73 13.85 17.81
C GLY A 329 -21.59 15.00 17.32
N VAL A 330 -22.65 15.27 18.05
CA VAL A 330 -23.60 16.37 17.77
C VAL A 330 -23.30 17.57 18.64
N ARG A 331 -22.52 17.42 19.73
CA ARG A 331 -22.26 18.47 20.71
C ARG A 331 -20.94 19.17 20.45
N LYS A 332 -21.03 20.50 20.32
CA LYS A 332 -19.87 21.38 20.13
C LYS A 332 -19.20 21.70 21.45
N LEU A 333 -17.88 21.82 21.40
CA LEU A 333 -17.03 22.15 22.53
C LEU A 333 -16.28 23.46 22.24
N GLY A 334 -16.65 24.56 22.87
CA GLY A 334 -15.97 25.83 22.65
C GLY A 334 -14.69 26.00 23.50
N SER A 335 -14.66 25.42 24.70
CA SER A 335 -13.54 25.45 25.65
C SER A 335 -13.53 24.18 26.48
N VAL A 336 -12.47 23.95 27.26
CA VAL A 336 -12.41 22.87 28.24
C VAL A 336 -12.25 23.47 29.62
N ASP A 337 -13.36 23.45 30.39
CA ASP A 337 -13.40 23.96 31.76
C ASP A 337 -13.26 22.83 32.79
N SER A 338 -13.70 21.60 32.44
CA SER A 338 -13.60 20.45 33.33
C SER A 338 -13.50 19.12 32.58
N VAL A 339 -12.80 18.17 33.18
CA VAL A 339 -12.76 16.76 32.78
C VAL A 339 -13.16 15.92 33.97
N GLU A 340 -14.10 14.99 33.76
CA GLU A 340 -14.57 14.08 34.79
C GLU A 340 -14.47 12.63 34.28
N PHE A 341 -13.80 11.79 35.05
CA PHE A 341 -13.75 10.34 34.83
C PHE A 341 -14.78 9.67 35.74
N ARG A 342 -15.69 8.89 35.19
CA ARG A 342 -16.70 8.12 35.93
C ARG A 342 -16.47 6.63 35.76
N ASN A 343 -15.69 6.05 36.64
CA ASN A 343 -15.28 4.64 36.56
C ASN A 343 -14.72 4.28 35.16
N ALA A 344 -13.97 5.22 34.57
CA ALA A 344 -13.49 5.11 33.21
C ALA A 344 -12.41 4.03 33.09
N GLY A 345 -12.50 3.22 32.04
CA GLY A 345 -11.53 2.16 31.79
C GLY A 345 -11.46 1.75 30.32
N PHE A 346 -10.31 1.19 29.95
CA PHE A 346 -10.05 0.59 28.66
C PHE A 346 -9.18 -0.65 28.81
N ARG A 347 -9.59 -1.75 28.17
CA ARG A 347 -8.80 -2.98 28.07
C ARG A 347 -8.41 -3.26 26.63
N TYR A 348 -7.16 -3.59 26.39
CA TYR A 348 -6.71 -4.02 25.07
C TYR A 348 -7.26 -5.42 24.75
N PRO A 349 -7.78 -5.66 23.53
CA PRO A 349 -8.31 -6.96 23.16
C PRO A 349 -7.27 -8.09 23.29
N GLY A 350 -7.64 -9.16 23.99
CA GLY A 350 -6.80 -10.36 24.12
C GLY A 350 -5.68 -10.30 25.15
N CYS A 351 -5.61 -9.25 25.98
CA CYS A 351 -4.69 -9.18 27.12
C CYS A 351 -5.33 -8.45 28.30
N ASP A 352 -4.74 -8.64 29.51
CA ASP A 352 -5.18 -7.93 30.71
C ASP A 352 -4.59 -6.52 30.84
N ALA A 353 -3.88 -6.05 29.81
CA ALA A 353 -3.30 -4.71 29.81
C ALA A 353 -4.37 -3.63 29.57
N GLY A 354 -4.19 -2.49 30.20
CA GLY A 354 -5.10 -1.34 30.08
C GLY A 354 -5.13 -0.50 31.36
N VAL A 355 -6.21 0.25 31.53
CA VAL A 355 -6.50 1.01 32.75
C VAL A 355 -7.98 0.88 33.08
N ILE A 356 -8.31 0.71 34.34
CA ILE A 356 -9.71 0.52 34.79
C ILE A 356 -10.00 1.30 36.09
N GLY A 357 -11.26 1.64 36.29
CA GLY A 357 -11.73 2.19 37.55
C GLY A 357 -11.29 3.63 37.83
N VAL A 358 -10.91 4.39 36.81
CA VAL A 358 -10.50 5.78 37.02
C VAL A 358 -11.73 6.63 37.31
N THR A 359 -11.73 7.28 38.48
CA THR A 359 -12.80 8.17 38.93
C THR A 359 -12.19 9.43 39.52
N GLY A 360 -12.58 10.61 39.02
CA GLY A 360 -12.08 11.90 39.49
C GLY A 360 -12.57 13.04 38.63
N ARG A 361 -12.62 14.26 39.17
CA ARG A 361 -13.01 15.50 38.48
C ARG A 361 -11.88 16.52 38.59
N PHE A 362 -11.55 17.13 37.48
CA PHE A 362 -10.46 18.10 37.33
C PHE A 362 -11.00 19.34 36.63
N GLU A 363 -10.70 20.52 37.17
CA GLU A 363 -11.21 21.81 36.68
C GLU A 363 -10.05 22.71 36.25
N SER A 364 -10.23 23.42 35.16
CA SER A 364 -9.24 24.36 34.63
C SER A 364 -9.22 25.66 35.45
N PRO A 365 -8.08 26.31 35.71
CA PRO A 365 -6.73 25.86 35.33
C PRO A 365 -6.14 24.86 36.35
N MET A 366 -5.56 23.78 35.85
CA MET A 366 -4.93 22.78 36.72
C MET A 366 -3.89 21.97 35.94
N THR A 367 -2.78 21.61 36.58
CA THR A 367 -1.80 20.65 36.09
C THR A 367 -1.90 19.34 36.90
N VAL A 368 -2.16 18.25 36.20
CA VAL A 368 -2.35 16.92 36.77
C VAL A 368 -1.22 15.99 36.30
N ALA A 369 -0.37 15.53 37.19
CA ALA A 369 0.64 14.53 36.88
C ALA A 369 0.01 13.13 36.90
N VAL A 370 0.32 12.31 35.90
CA VAL A 370 -0.06 10.90 35.84
C VAL A 370 1.20 10.05 36.09
N VAL A 371 1.24 9.35 37.22
CA VAL A 371 2.40 8.65 37.72
C VAL A 371 2.09 7.17 37.93
N GLY A 372 3.08 6.32 37.80
CA GLY A 372 2.96 4.87 38.04
C GLY A 372 4.06 4.08 37.34
N GLU A 373 4.16 2.80 37.63
CA GLU A 373 5.13 1.89 37.03
C GLU A 373 5.00 1.79 35.51
N VAL A 374 6.05 1.31 34.83
CA VAL A 374 5.96 0.97 33.40
C VAL A 374 4.86 -0.06 33.20
N GLY A 375 3.96 0.17 32.24
CA GLY A 375 2.81 -0.72 32.01
C GLY A 375 1.59 -0.48 32.89
N SER A 376 1.60 0.52 33.81
CA SER A 376 0.45 0.81 34.70
C SER A 376 -0.74 1.50 34.00
N GLY A 377 -0.67 1.76 32.67
CA GLY A 377 -1.79 2.33 31.90
C GLY A 377 -1.77 3.84 31.73
N LYS A 378 -0.68 4.55 32.10
CA LYS A 378 -0.56 6.03 31.98
C LYS A 378 -0.86 6.54 30.57
N SER A 379 -0.14 6.04 29.58
CA SER A 379 -0.36 6.41 28.16
C SER A 379 -1.75 5.98 27.66
N THR A 380 -2.30 4.90 28.19
CA THR A 380 -3.67 4.46 27.88
C THR A 380 -4.69 5.49 28.35
N LEU A 381 -4.54 6.00 29.57
CA LEU A 381 -5.42 7.05 30.13
C LEU A 381 -5.39 8.31 29.26
N VAL A 382 -4.20 8.78 28.88
CA VAL A 382 -4.05 9.96 28.02
C VAL A 382 -4.64 9.72 26.63
N LYS A 383 -4.46 8.54 26.03
CA LYS A 383 -5.07 8.16 24.74
C LYS A 383 -6.60 8.05 24.84
N MET A 384 -7.16 7.62 25.96
CA MET A 384 -8.60 7.64 26.20
C MET A 384 -9.11 9.08 26.21
N LEU A 385 -8.44 9.96 26.95
CA LEU A 385 -8.82 11.36 27.07
C LEU A 385 -8.67 12.14 25.76
N SER A 386 -7.68 11.82 24.93
CA SER A 386 -7.57 12.38 23.57
C SER A 386 -8.61 11.81 22.58
N GLY A 387 -9.41 10.86 23.02
CA GLY A 387 -10.41 10.18 22.20
C GLY A 387 -9.83 9.18 21.17
N GLN A 388 -8.54 8.83 21.23
CA GLN A 388 -7.96 7.79 20.37
C GLN A 388 -8.43 6.39 20.78
N LEU A 389 -8.66 6.16 22.07
CA LEU A 389 -9.20 4.93 22.61
C LEU A 389 -10.57 5.18 23.23
N PRO A 390 -11.62 4.40 22.87
CA PRO A 390 -12.92 4.51 23.51
C PRO A 390 -12.89 3.92 24.92
N CYS A 391 -13.73 4.41 25.84
CA CYS A 391 -13.96 3.71 27.09
C CYS A 391 -14.61 2.36 26.83
N THR A 392 -14.07 1.29 27.45
CA THR A 392 -14.71 -0.04 27.48
C THR A 392 -15.59 -0.20 28.71
N GLU A 393 -15.31 0.59 29.76
CA GLU A 393 -16.05 0.64 31.01
C GLU A 393 -16.16 2.11 31.45
N GLY A 394 -17.31 2.49 32.00
CA GLY A 394 -17.56 3.87 32.43
C GLY A 394 -17.50 4.93 31.34
N ASP A 395 -17.34 6.19 31.73
CA ASP A 395 -17.34 7.33 30.81
C ASP A 395 -16.28 8.38 31.17
N ILE A 396 -15.85 9.14 30.17
CA ILE A 396 -15.11 10.39 30.32
C ILE A 396 -16.02 11.52 29.87
N LEU A 397 -16.20 12.53 30.72
CA LEU A 397 -16.98 13.72 30.39
C LEU A 397 -16.07 14.93 30.29
N VAL A 398 -16.30 15.75 29.28
CA VAL A 398 -15.68 17.07 29.11
C VAL A 398 -16.78 18.09 29.24
N ASN A 399 -16.67 19.01 30.20
CA ASN A 399 -17.74 20.00 30.56
C ASN A 399 -19.10 19.31 30.82
N GLY A 400 -19.10 18.10 31.39
CA GLY A 400 -20.31 17.31 31.63
C GLY A 400 -20.90 16.61 30.41
N ILE A 401 -20.26 16.71 29.25
CA ILE A 401 -20.65 16.03 28.00
C ILE A 401 -19.83 14.77 27.85
N PRO A 402 -20.43 13.57 27.63
CA PRO A 402 -19.69 12.36 27.33
C PRO A 402 -18.78 12.54 26.12
N LEU A 403 -17.51 12.13 26.24
CA LEU A 403 -16.50 12.34 25.21
C LEU A 403 -16.89 11.71 23.85
N MET A 404 -17.68 10.65 23.87
CA MET A 404 -18.21 10.00 22.67
C MET A 404 -19.32 10.80 21.97
N GLU A 405 -19.94 11.76 22.64
CA GLU A 405 -20.93 12.67 22.08
C GLU A 405 -20.34 13.99 21.58
N VAL A 406 -19.08 14.27 21.88
CA VAL A 406 -18.36 15.46 21.41
C VAL A 406 -17.96 15.29 19.95
N ASP A 407 -18.16 16.35 19.14
CA ASP A 407 -17.66 16.38 17.76
C ASP A 407 -16.13 16.19 17.74
N PRO A 408 -15.60 15.19 17.03
CA PRO A 408 -14.16 14.96 16.95
C PRO A 408 -13.36 16.17 16.44
N SER A 409 -13.95 16.96 15.55
CA SER A 409 -13.32 18.17 15.01
C SER A 409 -13.17 19.25 16.09
N ASP A 410 -14.23 19.48 16.88
CA ASP A 410 -14.18 20.43 17.99
C ASP A 410 -13.22 19.95 19.09
N LEU A 411 -13.24 18.65 19.43
CA LEU A 411 -12.30 18.08 20.39
C LEU A 411 -10.85 18.31 19.95
N SER A 412 -10.55 18.13 18.66
CA SER A 412 -9.21 18.33 18.11
C SER A 412 -8.73 19.79 18.13
N LEU A 413 -9.67 20.74 18.08
CA LEU A 413 -9.35 22.17 18.17
C LEU A 413 -9.00 22.61 19.59
N VAL A 414 -9.66 22.02 20.59
CA VAL A 414 -9.46 22.38 22.01
C VAL A 414 -8.44 21.49 22.73
N THR A 415 -7.89 20.47 22.07
CA THR A 415 -6.95 19.53 22.65
C THR A 415 -5.58 19.59 21.97
N GLY A 416 -4.52 19.81 22.74
CA GLY A 416 -3.14 19.65 22.32
C GLY A 416 -2.59 18.30 22.83
N TYR A 417 -2.12 17.43 21.94
CA TYR A 417 -1.58 16.13 22.31
C TYR A 417 -0.11 15.94 21.86
N VAL A 418 0.73 15.58 22.78
CA VAL A 418 2.15 15.22 22.53
C VAL A 418 2.34 13.75 22.91
N PRO A 419 2.57 12.86 21.94
CA PRO A 419 2.82 11.44 22.20
C PRO A 419 4.22 11.21 22.78
N GLN A 420 4.42 10.06 23.43
CA GLN A 420 5.70 9.64 23.98
C GLN A 420 6.81 9.60 22.92
N GLU A 421 6.53 9.07 21.74
CA GLU A 421 7.44 9.14 20.59
C GLU A 421 7.02 10.31 19.67
N SER A 422 7.85 11.35 19.64
CA SER A 422 7.61 12.53 18.81
C SER A 422 7.84 12.23 17.33
N SER A 423 6.78 11.87 16.61
CA SER A 423 6.82 11.66 15.17
C SER A 423 6.73 12.99 14.42
N LEU A 424 7.74 13.28 13.58
CA LEU A 424 7.76 14.43 12.68
C LEU A 424 7.67 13.95 11.23
N PHE A 425 6.96 14.73 10.41
CA PHE A 425 6.80 14.48 8.99
C PHE A 425 8.01 15.03 8.22
N SER A 426 8.30 14.44 7.07
CA SER A 426 9.36 14.89 6.15
C SER A 426 8.90 16.15 5.42
N ASP A 427 8.83 17.26 6.16
CA ASP A 427 8.37 18.58 5.71
C ASP A 427 9.11 19.68 6.49
N SER A 428 8.83 20.97 6.26
CA SER A 428 9.41 22.04 7.04
C SER A 428 8.96 22.01 8.52
N VAL A 429 9.71 22.67 9.40
CA VAL A 429 9.33 22.83 10.81
C VAL A 429 7.98 23.52 10.91
N GLY A 430 7.76 24.57 10.12
CA GLY A 430 6.50 25.31 10.07
C GLY A 430 5.32 24.39 9.74
N GLU A 431 5.42 23.57 8.69
CA GLU A 431 4.38 22.62 8.29
C GLU A 431 4.17 21.51 9.32
N ASN A 432 5.24 21.07 10.00
CA ASN A 432 5.12 20.15 11.12
C ASN A 432 4.31 20.72 12.28
N VAL A 433 4.43 22.00 12.57
CA VAL A 433 3.64 22.67 13.61
C VAL A 433 2.21 22.90 13.13
N ARG A 434 2.01 23.39 11.90
CA ARG A 434 0.68 23.62 11.30
C ARG A 434 -0.13 22.33 11.17
N LEU A 435 0.49 21.26 10.76
CA LEU A 435 -0.15 19.95 10.47
C LEU A 435 -1.42 20.11 9.60
N GLY A 436 -1.32 20.87 8.51
CA GLY A 436 -2.45 21.15 7.60
C GLY A 436 -3.52 22.10 8.15
N ARG A 437 -3.36 22.65 9.36
CA ARG A 437 -4.25 23.69 9.91
C ARG A 437 -3.84 25.04 9.31
N GLY A 438 -4.82 25.87 8.89
CA GLY A 438 -4.57 27.18 8.28
C GLY A 438 -4.09 28.23 9.31
N MET A 439 -2.88 28.04 9.84
CA MET A 439 -2.29 28.94 10.85
C MET A 439 -1.29 29.90 10.21
N GLU A 440 -1.32 31.17 10.66
CA GLU A 440 -0.35 32.19 10.26
C GLU A 440 1.02 31.91 10.88
N ASP A 441 2.08 32.38 10.21
CA ASP A 441 3.48 32.20 10.65
C ASP A 441 3.70 32.70 12.06
N GLN A 442 3.11 33.83 12.42
CA GLN A 442 3.22 34.46 13.73
C GLN A 442 2.69 33.54 14.86
N THR A 443 1.62 32.79 14.59
CA THR A 443 1.08 31.79 15.53
C THR A 443 2.04 30.62 15.72
N VAL A 444 2.66 30.18 14.61
CA VAL A 444 3.65 29.10 14.63
C VAL A 444 4.92 29.52 15.37
N GLU A 445 5.42 30.72 15.12
CA GLU A 445 6.59 31.29 15.81
C GLU A 445 6.35 31.44 17.31
N ARG A 446 5.18 31.91 17.71
CA ARG A 446 4.78 31.98 19.12
C ARG A 446 4.78 30.60 19.77
N ALA A 447 4.20 29.59 19.11
CA ALA A 447 4.15 28.23 19.63
C ALA A 447 5.55 27.61 19.77
N LEU A 448 6.45 27.87 18.81
CA LEU A 448 7.85 27.47 18.86
C LEU A 448 8.58 28.17 20.02
N ALA A 449 8.36 29.47 20.22
CA ALA A 449 8.95 30.22 21.33
C ALA A 449 8.48 29.67 22.69
N LEU A 450 7.20 29.32 22.85
CA LEU A 450 6.66 28.68 24.04
C LEU A 450 7.28 27.29 24.30
N ALA A 451 7.60 26.55 23.22
CA ALA A 451 8.31 25.30 23.31
C ALA A 451 9.85 25.45 23.49
N ASP A 452 10.32 26.67 23.81
CA ASP A 452 11.73 27.04 23.96
C ASP A 452 12.59 26.71 22.72
N LEU A 453 12.01 26.85 21.50
CA LEU A 453 12.65 26.67 20.22
C LEU A 453 12.29 27.82 19.26
N PRO A 454 12.73 29.06 19.55
CA PRO A 454 12.43 30.17 18.67
C PRO A 454 12.94 29.90 17.23
N ALA A 455 12.19 30.38 16.23
CA ALA A 455 12.50 30.12 14.82
C ALA A 455 13.93 30.56 14.43
N GLY A 456 14.49 31.58 15.11
CA GLY A 456 15.86 32.06 14.91
C GLY A 456 16.95 31.05 15.28
N ASP A 457 16.66 30.04 16.08
CA ASP A 457 17.60 28.98 16.49
C ASP A 457 17.65 27.83 15.45
N LEU A 458 16.83 27.91 14.43
CA LEU A 458 16.75 26.93 13.33
C LEU A 458 17.50 27.47 12.09
N PRO A 459 18.22 26.64 11.33
CA PRO A 459 19.06 27.08 10.21
C PRO A 459 18.35 27.92 9.16
N GLU A 460 17.08 27.61 8.85
CA GLU A 460 16.24 28.30 7.86
C GLU A 460 14.90 28.76 8.49
N GLY A 461 14.88 28.99 9.80
CA GLY A 461 13.67 29.38 10.51
C GLY A 461 12.55 28.33 10.33
N LEU A 462 11.32 28.79 10.04
CA LEU A 462 10.16 27.93 9.82
C LEU A 462 10.32 26.98 8.61
N GLU A 463 11.13 27.36 7.61
CA GLU A 463 11.37 26.59 6.40
C GLU A 463 12.47 25.51 6.56
N THR A 464 13.05 25.38 7.75
CA THR A 464 14.02 24.32 8.07
C THR A 464 13.42 22.96 7.75
N LYS A 465 13.95 22.27 6.75
CA LYS A 465 13.44 20.97 6.28
C LYS A 465 13.89 19.82 7.17
N LEU A 466 12.94 18.99 7.51
CA LEU A 466 13.16 17.76 8.27
C LEU A 466 13.15 16.56 7.32
N GLY A 467 14.13 15.69 7.45
CA GLY A 467 14.14 14.41 6.73
C GLY A 467 13.25 13.37 7.40
N GLN A 468 13.31 12.14 6.90
CA GLN A 468 12.49 11.03 7.39
C GLN A 468 12.65 10.84 8.92
N GLY A 469 11.51 10.80 9.63
CA GLY A 469 11.49 10.69 11.09
C GLY A 469 12.15 11.87 11.82
N GLY A 470 12.20 13.06 11.19
CA GLY A 470 12.80 14.28 11.76
C GLY A 470 14.32 14.25 11.75
N SER A 471 14.97 13.55 10.81
CA SER A 471 16.42 13.65 10.64
C SER A 471 16.80 15.10 10.28
N GLY A 472 17.95 15.57 10.82
CA GLY A 472 18.41 16.95 10.66
C GLY A 472 18.25 17.81 11.92
N VAL A 473 17.49 17.36 12.92
CA VAL A 473 17.34 18.03 14.23
C VAL A 473 17.64 17.06 15.38
N SER A 474 18.08 17.60 16.53
CA SER A 474 18.36 16.79 17.72
C SER A 474 17.08 16.20 18.33
N GLY A 475 17.21 15.16 19.19
CA GLY A 475 16.08 14.57 19.89
C GLY A 475 15.26 15.58 20.69
N GLY A 476 15.93 16.48 21.41
CA GLY A 476 15.28 17.56 22.14
C GLY A 476 14.58 18.58 21.23
N GLN A 477 15.14 18.90 20.07
CA GLN A 477 14.48 19.77 19.08
C GLN A 477 13.23 19.10 18.48
N LYS A 478 13.29 17.79 18.17
CA LYS A 478 12.10 17.03 17.72
C LYS A 478 10.96 17.14 18.71
N GLN A 479 11.28 16.98 19.98
CA GLN A 479 10.30 17.01 21.05
C GLN A 479 9.69 18.41 21.21
N ARG A 480 10.51 19.46 21.13
CA ARG A 480 10.05 20.85 21.16
C ARG A 480 9.17 21.23 19.97
N VAL A 481 9.47 20.73 18.76
CA VAL A 481 8.57 20.90 17.60
C VAL A 481 7.22 20.19 17.83
N ALA A 482 7.22 18.99 18.44
CA ALA A 482 5.98 18.29 18.77
C ALA A 482 5.16 19.02 19.86
N ILE A 483 5.83 19.61 20.85
CA ILE A 483 5.21 20.46 21.86
C ILE A 483 4.62 21.73 21.21
N ALA A 484 5.38 22.41 20.34
CA ALA A 484 4.89 23.57 19.59
C ALA A 484 3.64 23.24 18.75
N ARG A 485 3.64 22.08 18.07
CA ARG A 485 2.48 21.57 17.33
C ARG A 485 1.24 21.44 18.21
N ALA A 486 1.40 20.94 19.43
CA ALA A 486 0.30 20.77 20.38
C ALA A 486 -0.21 22.11 20.91
N LEU A 487 0.67 23.09 21.10
CA LEU A 487 0.33 24.40 21.67
C LEU A 487 -0.15 25.43 20.64
N ALA A 488 0.14 25.24 19.35
CA ALA A 488 -0.11 26.23 18.30
C ALA A 488 -1.59 26.63 18.14
N GLY A 489 -2.53 25.76 18.54
CA GLY A 489 -3.97 26.06 18.52
C GLY A 489 -4.51 26.73 19.79
N ASP A 490 -3.67 27.07 20.74
CA ASP A 490 -4.05 27.55 22.08
C ASP A 490 -5.08 26.63 22.77
N PRO A 491 -4.77 25.33 22.93
CA PRO A 491 -5.73 24.36 23.44
C PRO A 491 -6.06 24.57 24.92
N GLY A 492 -7.34 24.40 25.29
CA GLY A 492 -7.78 24.38 26.68
C GLY A 492 -7.43 23.10 27.43
N LEU A 493 -7.20 21.98 26.70
CA LEU A 493 -6.79 20.69 27.22
C LEU A 493 -5.43 20.30 26.61
N CYS A 494 -4.40 20.16 27.47
CA CYS A 494 -3.09 19.72 27.05
C CYS A 494 -2.79 18.32 27.60
N LEU A 495 -2.42 17.41 26.72
CA LEU A 495 -2.15 16.00 27.00
C LEU A 495 -0.70 15.68 26.62
N PHE A 496 0.15 15.52 27.61
CA PHE A 496 1.57 15.28 27.44
C PHE A 496 1.94 13.87 27.92
N ASP A 497 2.35 13.00 26.98
CA ASP A 497 2.72 11.62 27.28
C ASP A 497 4.25 11.52 27.27
N ASP A 498 4.87 11.65 28.45
CA ASP A 498 6.32 11.60 28.70
C ASP A 498 7.15 12.50 27.76
N CYS A 499 6.58 13.64 27.40
CA CYS A 499 7.13 14.52 26.38
C CYS A 499 8.36 15.34 26.82
N THR A 500 8.72 15.32 28.12
CA THR A 500 9.88 16.05 28.65
C THR A 500 11.12 15.17 28.83
N ALA A 501 11.04 13.86 28.55
CA ALA A 501 12.12 12.90 28.78
C ALA A 501 13.46 13.25 28.11
N ALA A 502 13.42 13.89 26.92
CA ALA A 502 14.62 14.33 26.19
C ALA A 502 14.99 15.81 26.42
N LEU A 503 14.29 16.52 27.32
CA LEU A 503 14.63 17.88 27.70
C LEU A 503 15.55 17.86 28.93
N ASP A 504 16.48 18.78 29.02
CA ASP A 504 17.22 19.01 30.26
C ASP A 504 16.33 19.71 31.32
N ALA A 505 16.76 19.73 32.57
CA ALA A 505 15.96 20.24 33.66
C ALA A 505 15.65 21.74 33.54
N ASP A 506 16.60 22.52 32.99
CA ASP A 506 16.42 23.96 32.84
C ASP A 506 15.42 24.29 31.69
N LEU A 507 15.46 23.52 30.61
CA LEU A 507 14.52 23.62 29.50
C LEU A 507 13.10 23.24 29.93
N GLU A 508 12.98 22.16 30.68
CA GLU A 508 11.69 21.72 31.24
C GLU A 508 11.08 22.78 32.15
N GLN A 509 11.90 23.36 33.03
CA GLN A 509 11.45 24.44 33.94
C GLN A 509 10.93 25.65 33.12
N ARG A 510 11.68 26.10 32.11
CA ARG A 510 11.25 27.21 31.26
C ARG A 510 9.95 26.93 30.52
N LEU A 511 9.76 25.68 30.04
CA LEU A 511 8.52 25.27 29.39
C LEU A 511 7.33 25.41 30.37
N TRP A 512 7.46 24.87 31.57
CA TRP A 512 6.39 24.95 32.57
C TRP A 512 6.12 26.40 33.03
N ASP A 513 7.17 27.18 33.22
CA ASP A 513 7.04 28.61 33.58
C ASP A 513 6.40 29.42 32.44
N GLY A 514 6.76 29.16 31.18
CA GLY A 514 6.14 29.78 30.02
C GLY A 514 4.65 29.45 29.89
N LEU A 515 4.28 28.18 30.09
CA LEU A 515 2.88 27.75 30.05
C LEU A 515 2.03 28.38 31.17
N ARG A 516 2.61 28.62 32.35
CA ARG A 516 1.94 29.31 33.47
C ARG A 516 1.86 30.83 33.25
N ALA A 517 2.90 31.44 32.69
CA ALA A 517 2.98 32.89 32.47
C ALA A 517 1.97 33.41 31.43
N GLU A 518 1.63 32.59 30.43
CA GLU A 518 0.62 32.95 29.43
C GLU A 518 -0.80 33.14 30.02
N GLY A 519 -1.03 32.77 31.29
CA GLY A 519 -2.28 33.05 32.00
C GLY A 519 -3.54 32.41 31.43
N GLY A 520 -3.37 31.45 30.51
CA GLY A 520 -4.48 30.72 29.89
C GLY A 520 -5.15 29.75 30.88
N ARG A 521 -6.49 29.61 30.72
CA ARG A 521 -7.25 28.57 31.44
C ARG A 521 -6.98 27.21 30.75
N ARG A 522 -5.88 26.56 31.13
CA ARG A 522 -5.53 25.25 30.55
C ARG A 522 -5.66 24.16 31.61
N LEU A 523 -6.20 23.02 31.23
CA LEU A 523 -6.15 21.78 31.99
C LEU A 523 -5.08 20.90 31.36
N ILE A 524 -4.01 20.61 32.13
CA ILE A 524 -2.84 19.90 31.63
C ILE A 524 -2.77 18.53 32.31
N PHE A 525 -2.76 17.45 31.53
CA PHE A 525 -2.41 16.11 32.00
C PHE A 525 -1.03 15.76 31.50
N VAL A 526 -0.10 15.49 32.39
CA VAL A 526 1.28 15.15 32.05
C VAL A 526 1.65 13.78 32.63
N VAL A 527 1.94 12.82 31.75
CA VAL A 527 2.62 11.58 32.15
C VAL A 527 4.08 11.91 32.31
N THR A 528 4.66 11.61 33.48
CA THR A 528 6.06 11.90 33.74
C THR A 528 6.66 10.92 34.71
N HIS A 529 7.96 10.69 34.55
CA HIS A 529 8.83 9.97 35.51
C HIS A 529 9.76 10.92 36.27
N ARG A 530 9.59 12.25 36.11
CA ARG A 530 10.44 13.27 36.74
C ARG A 530 9.80 13.84 38.02
N GLU A 531 10.47 13.69 39.13
CA GLU A 531 9.99 14.18 40.42
C GLU A 531 9.76 15.70 40.40
N ALA A 532 10.61 16.46 39.69
CA ALA A 532 10.45 17.92 39.60
C ALA A 532 9.09 18.33 39.01
N THR A 533 8.66 17.67 37.94
CA THR A 533 7.34 17.91 37.29
C THR A 533 6.20 17.49 38.23
N VAL A 534 6.33 16.36 38.91
CA VAL A 534 5.33 15.87 39.86
C VAL A 534 5.15 16.85 41.05
N ARG A 535 6.24 17.37 41.61
CA ARG A 535 6.22 18.36 42.70
C ARG A 535 5.55 19.68 42.29
N GLN A 536 5.65 20.07 41.04
CA GLN A 536 5.07 21.30 40.53
C GLN A 536 3.61 21.15 40.07
N SER A 537 3.07 19.92 40.02
CA SER A 537 1.70 19.64 39.65
C SER A 537 0.74 19.88 40.81
N ASP A 538 -0.46 20.35 40.48
CA ASP A 538 -1.51 20.62 41.49
C ASP A 538 -2.07 19.33 42.07
N LEU A 539 -2.23 18.30 41.25
CA LEU A 539 -2.69 16.96 41.64
C LEU A 539 -1.89 15.87 40.92
N VAL A 540 -1.88 14.70 41.55
CA VAL A 540 -1.29 13.49 41.00
C VAL A 540 -2.34 12.40 40.89
N ILE A 541 -2.46 11.79 39.73
CA ILE A 541 -3.16 10.52 39.51
C ILE A 541 -2.12 9.40 39.61
N PHE A 542 -2.22 8.58 40.63
CA PHE A 542 -1.32 7.44 40.81
C PHE A 542 -1.98 6.16 40.34
N LEU A 543 -1.42 5.58 39.26
CA LEU A 543 -1.84 4.31 38.66
C LEU A 543 -0.89 3.18 39.10
N HIS A 544 -1.44 2.07 39.55
CA HIS A 544 -0.68 0.88 39.90
C HIS A 544 -1.33 -0.36 39.29
N ARG A 545 -0.57 -1.12 38.49
CA ARG A 545 -1.03 -2.35 37.81
C ARG A 545 -2.35 -2.19 37.04
N GLY A 546 -2.50 -1.10 36.34
CA GLY A 546 -3.70 -0.83 35.51
C GLY A 546 -4.92 -0.33 36.27
N ILE A 547 -4.78 0.03 37.58
CA ILE A 547 -5.89 0.49 38.43
C ILE A 547 -5.54 1.85 39.00
N LEU A 548 -6.54 2.72 39.17
CA LEU A 548 -6.40 3.94 39.94
C LEU A 548 -6.16 3.56 41.40
N ASN A 549 -4.98 3.91 41.94
CA ASN A 549 -4.62 3.66 43.32
C ASN A 549 -4.96 4.85 44.23
N ALA A 550 -4.61 6.07 43.80
CA ALA A 550 -4.89 7.28 44.58
C ALA A 550 -4.91 8.53 43.71
N ILE A 551 -5.61 9.57 44.17
CA ILE A 551 -5.54 10.95 43.68
C ILE A 551 -5.31 11.86 44.86
N GLY A 552 -4.36 12.79 44.77
CA GLY A 552 -4.04 13.75 45.82
C GLY A 552 -2.86 14.62 45.45
N THR A 553 -2.47 15.54 46.30
CA THR A 553 -1.21 16.28 46.12
C THR A 553 0.00 15.38 46.31
N HIS A 554 1.13 15.73 45.71
CA HIS A 554 2.36 14.98 45.86
C HIS A 554 2.73 14.74 47.36
N GLU A 555 2.63 15.78 48.18
CA GLU A 555 2.95 15.69 49.60
C GLU A 555 1.97 14.82 50.40
N GLU A 556 0.67 14.87 50.02
CA GLU A 556 -0.36 14.02 50.61
C GLU A 556 -0.10 12.54 50.31
N LEU A 557 0.19 12.22 49.07
CA LEU A 557 0.47 10.85 48.64
C LEU A 557 1.77 10.31 49.24
N LEU A 558 2.78 11.15 49.40
CA LEU A 558 4.00 10.78 50.09
C LEU A 558 3.76 10.40 51.58
N ARG A 559 2.79 11.07 52.22
CA ARG A 559 2.47 10.78 53.65
C ARG A 559 1.56 9.57 53.80
N THR A 560 0.59 9.40 52.93
CA THR A 560 -0.51 8.45 53.12
C THR A 560 -0.39 7.16 52.33
N ASN A 561 0.40 7.13 51.24
CA ASN A 561 0.45 6.00 50.33
C ASN A 561 1.85 5.36 50.25
N GLU A 562 1.97 4.17 50.83
CA GLU A 562 3.24 3.45 50.88
C GLU A 562 3.70 2.97 49.51
N VAL A 563 2.76 2.52 48.67
CA VAL A 563 3.06 2.05 47.31
C VAL A 563 3.57 3.22 46.43
N TYR A 564 2.97 4.41 46.60
CA TYR A 564 3.45 5.61 45.91
C TYR A 564 4.88 5.96 46.27
N ARG A 565 5.25 5.89 47.57
CA ARG A 565 6.62 6.13 48.01
C ARG A 565 7.62 5.14 47.42
N LEU A 566 7.24 3.86 47.34
CA LEU A 566 8.10 2.82 46.78
C LEU A 566 8.32 3.02 45.28
N VAL A 567 7.27 3.34 44.52
CA VAL A 567 7.36 3.58 43.08
C VAL A 567 8.22 4.81 42.79
N LEU A 568 8.03 5.90 43.52
CA LEU A 568 8.87 7.10 43.39
C LEU A 568 10.36 6.79 43.67
N ALA A 569 10.67 6.05 44.71
CA ALA A 569 12.05 5.70 45.06
C ALA A 569 12.72 4.78 44.00
N THR A 570 11.95 3.99 43.26
CA THR A 570 12.47 3.05 42.26
C THR A 570 12.52 3.60 40.84
N GLU A 571 11.58 4.45 40.44
CA GLU A 571 11.44 4.91 39.04
C GLU A 571 11.84 6.37 38.81
N MET A 572 12.01 7.16 39.88
CA MET A 572 12.31 8.60 39.81
C MET A 572 13.64 9.00 40.48
N SER A 573 14.45 8.04 40.92
CA SER A 573 15.79 8.30 41.48
C SER A 573 16.88 8.50 40.44
#